data_5d82dc36c14d1cfb1fa61c88d62e0d72
#
_entry.id   5d82dc36c14d1cfb1fa61c88d62e0d72
#
_cell.length_a   1.000
_cell.length_b   1.000
_cell.length_c   1.000
_cell.angle_alpha   90.00
_cell.angle_beta   90.00
_cell.angle_gamma   90.00
#
_symmetry.space_group_name_H-M   'P 1'
#
loop_
_entity.id
_entity.type
_entity.pdbx_description
1 polymer ?
#
loop_
_entity_poly.entity_id
_entity_poly.type
_entity_poly.pdbx_seq_one_letter_code
_entity_poly.pdbx_strand_id
1 'polypeptide(L)'
;ITGLYLVFTPLISWLLLKREIFKMQWLAVFVATIGLYFISFNGISVGIGEILVLISALLFAGQIVALGEWSDGENTYALTLIQILVSAVIFFALSLKDGFQMPPDNAVWSAVLYTAFFATFLGFLIQVKAQSVMSATVAGVLLAMETPFALFFGLYFDNDPITLRIISGGTLVLIAMALVIW
;
A
#
# COMPACT_ATOMS: atom_id res chain seq x y z
N ILE A 1 -10.24 4.49 2.38
CA ILE A 1 -9.51 5.03 3.56
C ILE A 1 -8.05 4.60 3.51
N THR A 2 -7.73 3.34 3.18
CA THR A 2 -6.35 2.83 3.11
C THR A 2 -5.44 3.72 2.26
N GLY A 3 -5.91 4.22 1.11
CA GLY A 3 -5.16 5.12 0.23
C GLY A 3 -4.67 6.43 0.87
N LEU A 4 -5.13 6.78 2.08
CA LEU A 4 -4.62 7.94 2.81
C LEU A 4 -3.14 7.82 3.21
N TYR A 5 -2.55 6.61 3.19
CA TYR A 5 -1.10 6.47 3.36
C TYR A 5 -0.31 7.35 2.38
N LEU A 6 -0.88 7.59 1.20
CA LEU A 6 -0.28 8.44 0.18
C LEU A 6 -0.09 9.90 0.65
N VAL A 7 -1.04 10.42 1.44
CA VAL A 7 -0.97 11.75 2.05
C VAL A 7 -0.10 11.72 3.31
N PHE A 8 -0.22 10.67 4.11
CA PHE A 8 0.55 10.55 5.35
C PHE A 8 2.05 10.38 5.11
N THR A 9 2.45 9.68 4.04
CA THR A 9 3.87 9.45 3.73
C THR A 9 4.67 10.76 3.59
N PRO A 10 4.31 11.71 2.71
CA PRO A 10 5.04 12.97 2.63
C PRO A 10 4.89 13.81 3.91
N LEU A 11 3.75 13.77 4.59
CA LEU A 11 3.56 14.50 5.84
C LEU A 11 4.51 13.99 6.93
N ILE A 12 4.63 12.67 7.10
CA ILE A 12 5.56 12.07 8.06
C ILE A 12 7.01 12.41 7.69
N SER A 13 7.39 12.28 6.42
CA SER A 13 8.73 12.63 5.93
C SER A 13 9.09 14.08 6.20
N TRP A 14 8.16 14.99 5.96
CA TRP A 14 8.36 16.42 6.20
C TRP A 14 8.39 16.77 7.69
N LEU A 15 7.42 16.28 8.49
CA LEU A 15 7.27 16.62 9.89
C LEU A 15 8.35 15.98 10.78
N LEU A 16 8.64 14.69 10.59
CA LEU A 16 9.54 13.95 11.47
C LEU A 16 10.99 13.96 10.97
N LEU A 17 11.21 13.83 9.68
CA LEU A 17 12.55 13.73 9.10
C LEU A 17 13.05 15.07 8.50
N LYS A 18 12.19 16.10 8.48
CA LYS A 18 12.50 17.41 7.88
C LYS A 18 13.02 17.32 6.43
N ARG A 19 12.60 16.28 5.71
CA ARG A 19 12.96 16.10 4.30
C ARG A 19 12.22 17.11 3.43
N GLU A 20 12.93 17.74 2.52
CA GLU A 20 12.33 18.60 1.51
C GLU A 20 11.57 17.74 0.50
N ILE A 21 10.32 18.11 0.26
CA ILE A 21 9.46 17.46 -0.72
C ILE A 21 9.25 18.44 -1.87
N PHE A 22 9.62 18.03 -3.07
CA PHE A 22 9.48 18.86 -4.26
C PHE A 22 8.00 19.16 -4.57
N LYS A 23 7.75 20.36 -5.12
CA LYS A 23 6.38 20.79 -5.47
C LYS A 23 5.67 19.79 -6.38
N MET A 24 6.42 19.14 -7.29
CA MET A 24 5.88 18.15 -8.21
C MET A 24 5.39 16.88 -7.46
N GLN A 25 6.11 16.46 -6.43
CA GLN A 25 5.69 15.34 -5.58
C GLN A 25 4.41 15.67 -4.79
N TRP A 26 4.26 16.89 -4.28
CA TRP A 26 3.03 17.34 -3.67
C TRP A 26 1.86 17.36 -4.65
N LEU A 27 2.11 17.83 -5.87
CA LEU A 27 1.10 17.80 -6.94
C LEU A 27 0.70 16.36 -7.28
N ALA A 28 1.66 15.45 -7.41
CA ALA A 28 1.39 14.03 -7.66
C ALA A 28 0.55 13.40 -6.56
N VAL A 29 0.89 13.65 -5.28
CA VAL A 29 0.12 13.18 -4.12
C VAL A 29 -1.31 13.72 -4.15
N PHE A 30 -1.49 14.98 -4.45
CA PHE A 30 -2.81 15.61 -4.56
C PHE A 30 -3.66 14.98 -5.68
N VAL A 31 -3.08 14.82 -6.87
CA VAL A 31 -3.77 14.21 -8.03
C VAL A 31 -4.11 12.74 -7.75
N ALA A 32 -3.18 11.96 -7.18
CA ALA A 32 -3.42 10.57 -6.80
C ALA A 32 -4.52 10.45 -5.73
N THR A 33 -4.54 11.34 -4.74
CA THR A 33 -5.56 11.35 -3.68
C THR A 33 -6.95 11.59 -4.27
N ILE A 34 -7.07 12.52 -5.23
CA ILE A 34 -8.33 12.74 -5.95
C ILE A 34 -8.72 11.48 -6.74
N GLY A 35 -7.77 10.86 -7.43
CA GLY A 35 -8.01 9.62 -8.18
C GLY A 35 -8.52 8.49 -7.28
N LEU A 36 -7.86 8.25 -6.15
CA LEU A 36 -8.27 7.27 -5.15
C LEU A 36 -9.64 7.60 -4.53
N TYR A 37 -9.93 8.88 -4.29
CA TYR A 37 -11.24 9.31 -3.84
C TYR A 37 -12.34 8.91 -4.84
N PHE A 38 -12.16 9.18 -6.12
CA PHE A 38 -13.11 8.78 -7.16
C PHE A 38 -13.33 7.27 -7.22
N ILE A 39 -12.28 6.46 -7.05
CA ILE A 39 -12.38 5.00 -7.08
C ILE A 39 -13.07 4.47 -5.81
N SER A 40 -12.65 4.92 -4.65
CA SER A 40 -12.94 4.27 -3.35
C SER A 40 -14.14 4.85 -2.60
N PHE A 41 -14.67 6.03 -3.00
CA PHE A 41 -15.70 6.68 -2.21
C PHE A 41 -17.10 6.09 -2.45
N ASN A 42 -17.58 5.33 -1.47
CA ASN A 42 -18.94 4.74 -1.46
C ASN A 42 -19.81 5.29 -0.32
N GLY A 43 -19.55 6.52 0.13
CA GLY A 43 -20.21 7.13 1.29
C GLY A 43 -19.28 7.17 2.51
N ILE A 44 -19.63 8.00 3.49
CA ILE A 44 -18.88 8.11 4.75
C ILE A 44 -19.70 7.37 5.81
N SER A 45 -19.17 6.25 6.28
CA SER A 45 -19.57 5.64 7.54
C SER A 45 -18.43 5.85 8.55
N VAL A 46 -18.76 6.16 9.78
CA VAL A 46 -17.76 6.32 10.86
C VAL A 46 -18.04 5.26 11.90
N GLY A 47 -17.31 4.16 11.80
CA GLY A 47 -17.37 3.06 12.74
C GLY A 47 -15.96 2.68 13.24
N ILE A 48 -15.87 1.69 14.09
CA ILE A 48 -14.58 1.18 14.62
C ILE A 48 -13.71 0.66 13.47
N GLY A 49 -14.31 0.05 12.44
CA GLY A 49 -13.59 -0.45 11.28
C GLY A 49 -12.85 0.65 10.52
N GLU A 50 -13.49 1.78 10.27
CA GLU A 50 -12.90 2.92 9.57
C GLU A 50 -11.74 3.54 10.36
N ILE A 51 -11.87 3.59 11.69
CA ILE A 51 -10.78 4.06 12.57
C ILE A 51 -9.58 3.12 12.49
N LEU A 52 -9.80 1.80 12.54
CA LEU A 52 -8.73 0.81 12.40
C LEU A 52 -8.03 0.89 11.05
N VAL A 53 -8.78 1.10 9.96
CA VAL A 53 -8.21 1.29 8.61
C VAL A 53 -7.42 2.59 8.52
N LEU A 54 -7.85 3.65 9.19
CA LEU A 54 -7.11 4.92 9.26
C LEU A 54 -5.78 4.74 10.00
N ILE A 55 -5.79 4.05 11.14
CA ILE A 55 -4.58 3.71 11.89
C ILE A 55 -3.64 2.85 11.02
N SER A 56 -4.18 1.86 10.32
CA SER A 56 -3.42 1.03 9.38
C SER A 56 -2.76 1.85 8.29
N ALA A 57 -3.48 2.82 7.69
CA ALA A 57 -2.92 3.71 6.67
C ALA A 57 -1.77 4.58 7.23
N LEU A 58 -1.90 5.06 8.47
CA LEU A 58 -0.84 5.82 9.13
C LEU A 58 0.40 4.96 9.41
N LEU A 59 0.21 3.75 9.93
CA LEU A 59 1.31 2.80 10.19
C LEU A 59 1.99 2.35 8.90
N PHE A 60 1.23 2.12 7.83
CA PHE A 60 1.78 1.78 6.53
C PHE A 60 2.60 2.93 5.93
N ALA A 61 2.12 4.17 6.05
CA ALA A 61 2.91 5.35 5.69
C ALA A 61 4.21 5.44 6.50
N GLY A 62 4.15 5.16 7.80
CA GLY A 62 5.33 5.08 8.66
C GLY A 62 6.33 4.03 8.21
N GLN A 63 5.87 2.83 7.81
CA GLN A 63 6.71 1.77 7.25
C GLN A 63 7.38 2.22 5.93
N ILE A 64 6.62 2.86 5.02
CA ILE A 64 7.17 3.38 3.76
C ILE A 64 8.26 4.42 4.03
N VAL A 65 8.04 5.32 4.98
CA VAL A 65 9.04 6.33 5.37
C VAL A 65 10.26 5.69 6.00
N ALA A 66 10.07 4.73 6.90
CA ALA A 66 11.16 4.01 7.55
C ALA A 66 12.05 3.26 6.54
N LEU A 67 11.45 2.58 5.59
CA LEU A 67 12.19 1.90 4.52
C LEU A 67 12.92 2.90 3.62
N GLY A 68 12.27 3.98 3.22
CA GLY A 68 12.90 5.01 2.38
C GLY A 68 14.08 5.72 3.06
N GLU A 69 14.14 5.73 4.40
CA GLU A 69 15.21 6.40 5.15
C GLU A 69 16.33 5.44 5.56
N TRP A 70 15.98 4.20 5.92
CA TRP A 70 16.94 3.29 6.58
C TRP A 70 17.23 2.02 5.80
N SER A 71 16.73 1.83 4.57
CA SER A 71 17.03 0.62 3.78
C SER A 71 18.26 0.76 2.88
N ASP A 72 18.79 1.98 2.70
CA ASP A 72 19.99 2.19 1.90
C ASP A 72 21.22 1.55 2.56
N GLY A 73 21.99 0.79 1.77
CA GLY A 73 23.16 0.05 2.25
C GLY A 73 22.85 -1.21 3.07
N GLU A 74 21.60 -1.45 3.43
CA GLU A 74 21.20 -2.59 4.25
C GLU A 74 20.92 -3.85 3.42
N ASN A 75 20.99 -5.00 4.08
CA ASN A 75 20.68 -6.27 3.44
C ASN A 75 19.16 -6.41 3.19
N THR A 76 18.76 -6.28 1.93
CA THR A 76 17.36 -6.36 1.50
C THR A 76 16.64 -7.63 1.99
N TYR A 77 17.32 -8.79 1.94
CA TYR A 77 16.73 -10.05 2.40
C TYR A 77 16.52 -10.07 3.91
N ALA A 78 17.48 -9.56 4.68
CA ALA A 78 17.36 -9.48 6.13
C ALA A 78 16.21 -8.56 6.54
N LEU A 79 16.11 -7.37 5.95
CA LEU A 79 15.01 -6.43 6.21
C LEU A 79 13.65 -7.04 5.86
N THR A 80 13.55 -7.70 4.71
CA THR A 80 12.32 -8.37 4.28
C THR A 80 11.92 -9.48 5.26
N LEU A 81 12.87 -10.34 5.63
CA LEU A 81 12.61 -11.43 6.57
C LEU A 81 12.19 -10.92 7.95
N ILE A 82 12.86 -9.90 8.47
CA ILE A 82 12.50 -9.31 9.78
C ILE A 82 11.06 -8.78 9.75
N GLN A 83 10.66 -8.06 8.71
CA GLN A 83 9.29 -7.53 8.59
C GLN A 83 8.26 -8.67 8.56
N ILE A 84 8.50 -9.71 7.75
CA ILE A 84 7.59 -10.86 7.64
C ILE A 84 7.51 -11.63 8.95
N LEU A 85 8.66 -11.90 9.61
CA LEU A 85 8.70 -12.62 10.87
C LEU A 85 7.98 -11.86 11.99
N VAL A 86 8.23 -10.55 12.13
CA VAL A 86 7.55 -9.73 13.14
C VAL A 86 6.05 -9.73 12.90
N SER A 87 5.62 -9.53 11.65
CA SER A 87 4.20 -9.60 11.30
C SER A 87 3.59 -10.97 11.58
N ALA A 88 4.29 -12.06 11.21
CA ALA A 88 3.84 -13.42 11.45
C ALA A 88 3.65 -13.71 12.95
N VAL A 89 4.61 -13.29 13.80
CA VAL A 89 4.52 -13.47 15.26
C VAL A 89 3.32 -12.71 15.83
N ILE A 90 3.13 -11.44 15.41
CA ILE A 90 2.03 -10.62 15.90
C ILE A 90 0.68 -11.21 15.48
N PHE A 91 0.50 -11.54 14.19
CA PHE A 91 -0.76 -12.10 13.70
C PHE A 91 -1.04 -13.49 14.25
N PHE A 92 -0.01 -14.32 14.43
CA PHE A 92 -0.16 -15.61 15.10
C PHE A 92 -0.64 -15.44 16.55
N ALA A 93 -0.02 -14.53 17.31
CA ALA A 93 -0.45 -14.24 18.68
C ALA A 93 -1.88 -13.70 18.75
N LEU A 94 -2.30 -12.86 17.80
CA LEU A 94 -3.68 -12.37 17.74
C LEU A 94 -4.68 -13.47 17.36
N SER A 95 -4.30 -14.38 16.46
CA SER A 95 -5.18 -15.50 16.03
C SER A 95 -5.49 -16.50 17.16
N LEU A 96 -4.63 -16.58 18.17
CA LEU A 96 -4.88 -17.46 19.33
C LEU A 96 -6.11 -17.05 20.15
N LYS A 97 -6.53 -15.77 20.08
CA LYS A 97 -7.73 -15.29 20.77
C LYS A 97 -9.03 -15.84 20.19
N ASP A 98 -9.06 -15.96 18.85
CA ASP A 98 -10.27 -16.37 18.12
C ASP A 98 -10.30 -17.89 17.83
N GLY A 99 -9.27 -18.60 18.28
CA GLY A 99 -9.05 -20.01 17.98
C GLY A 99 -8.41 -20.19 16.59
N PHE A 100 -7.32 -20.95 16.55
CA PHE A 100 -6.61 -21.24 15.31
C PHE A 100 -7.45 -22.14 14.39
N GLN A 101 -7.80 -21.65 13.22
CA GLN A 101 -8.54 -22.40 12.21
C GLN A 101 -7.62 -22.71 11.01
N MET A 102 -7.53 -23.99 10.66
CA MET A 102 -6.82 -24.40 9.45
C MET A 102 -7.65 -24.10 8.20
N PRO A 103 -7.03 -23.77 7.06
CA PRO A 103 -7.72 -23.66 5.79
C PRO A 103 -8.52 -24.94 5.50
N PRO A 104 -9.80 -24.82 5.07
CA PRO A 104 -10.72 -25.95 5.01
C PRO A 104 -10.42 -26.91 3.86
N ASP A 105 -9.79 -26.45 2.78
CA ASP A 105 -9.55 -27.25 1.58
C ASP A 105 -8.27 -26.85 0.83
N ASN A 106 -7.92 -27.65 -0.17
CA ASN A 106 -6.71 -27.45 -0.97
C ASN A 106 -6.76 -26.17 -1.85
N ALA A 107 -7.95 -25.69 -2.22
CA ALA A 107 -8.07 -24.46 -3.01
C ALA A 107 -7.70 -23.26 -2.15
N VAL A 108 -8.17 -23.22 -0.91
CA VAL A 108 -7.78 -22.17 0.05
C VAL A 108 -6.30 -22.27 0.41
N TRP A 109 -5.75 -23.48 0.60
CA TRP A 109 -4.31 -23.66 0.82
C TRP A 109 -3.49 -23.14 -0.35
N SER A 110 -3.87 -23.43 -1.58
CA SER A 110 -3.15 -22.95 -2.77
C SER A 110 -3.20 -21.42 -2.89
N ALA A 111 -4.34 -20.79 -2.58
CA ALA A 111 -4.48 -19.34 -2.56
C ALA A 111 -3.60 -18.71 -1.47
N VAL A 112 -3.58 -19.28 -0.25
CA VAL A 112 -2.72 -18.81 0.85
C VAL A 112 -1.24 -18.90 0.48
N LEU A 113 -0.79 -20.04 -0.06
CA LEU A 113 0.61 -20.21 -0.45
C LEU A 113 1.00 -19.28 -1.59
N TYR A 114 0.12 -19.11 -2.58
CA TYR A 114 0.34 -18.20 -3.70
C TYR A 114 0.49 -16.74 -3.20
N THR A 115 -0.44 -16.27 -2.38
CA THR A 115 -0.39 -14.91 -1.84
C THR A 115 0.77 -14.70 -0.88
N ALA A 116 1.10 -15.69 -0.05
CA ALA A 116 2.25 -15.63 0.84
C ALA A 116 3.58 -15.49 0.07
N PHE A 117 3.74 -16.23 -1.02
CA PHE A 117 4.97 -16.17 -1.81
C PHE A 117 5.01 -14.95 -2.73
N PHE A 118 4.01 -14.75 -3.58
CA PHE A 118 4.04 -13.69 -4.59
C PHE A 118 3.69 -12.31 -4.03
N ALA A 119 2.60 -12.19 -3.30
CA ALA A 119 2.16 -10.88 -2.80
C ALA A 119 2.95 -10.46 -1.55
N THR A 120 3.22 -11.38 -0.61
CA THR A 120 3.90 -11.01 0.62
C THR A 120 5.41 -11.05 0.46
N PHE A 121 6.01 -12.24 0.22
CA PHE A 121 7.47 -12.34 0.20
C PHE A 121 8.10 -11.56 -0.96
N LEU A 122 7.70 -11.81 -2.19
CA LEU A 122 8.25 -11.09 -3.35
C LEU A 122 7.85 -9.62 -3.35
N GLY A 123 6.61 -9.30 -2.94
CA GLY A 123 6.14 -7.93 -2.84
C GLY A 123 7.00 -7.10 -1.89
N PHE A 124 7.22 -7.57 -0.65
CA PHE A 124 8.09 -6.88 0.31
C PHE A 124 9.55 -6.85 -0.13
N LEU A 125 10.06 -7.93 -0.73
CA LEU A 125 11.43 -7.97 -1.24
C LEU A 125 11.67 -6.89 -2.31
N ILE A 126 10.75 -6.79 -3.27
CA ILE A 126 10.81 -5.76 -4.32
C ILE A 126 10.64 -4.37 -3.71
N GLN A 127 9.71 -4.20 -2.77
CA GLN A 127 9.47 -2.93 -2.09
C GLN A 127 10.73 -2.46 -1.35
N VAL A 128 11.35 -3.28 -0.51
CA VAL A 128 12.58 -2.93 0.22
C VAL A 128 13.70 -2.57 -0.75
N LYS A 129 13.88 -3.38 -1.81
CA LYS A 129 14.92 -3.11 -2.83
C LYS A 129 14.65 -1.80 -3.58
N ALA A 130 13.42 -1.51 -3.95
CA ALA A 130 13.07 -0.28 -4.64
C ALA A 130 13.25 0.94 -3.73
N GLN A 131 12.81 0.83 -2.47
CA GLN A 131 12.90 1.94 -1.50
C GLN A 131 14.32 2.23 -1.03
N SER A 132 15.29 1.31 -1.19
CA SER A 132 16.69 1.61 -0.94
C SER A 132 17.32 2.62 -1.91
N VAL A 133 16.65 2.94 -3.02
CA VAL A 133 17.16 3.84 -4.06
C VAL A 133 16.18 4.98 -4.42
N MET A 134 15.01 5.04 -3.77
CA MET A 134 13.99 6.06 -4.05
C MET A 134 13.43 6.68 -2.77
N SER A 135 12.92 7.91 -2.87
CA SER A 135 12.28 8.57 -1.73
C SER A 135 10.95 7.90 -1.34
N ALA A 136 10.59 8.00 -0.06
CA ALA A 136 9.34 7.47 0.47
C ALA A 136 8.09 8.01 -0.27
N THR A 137 8.09 9.29 -0.66
CA THR A 137 6.98 9.90 -1.40
C THR A 137 6.81 9.29 -2.78
N VAL A 138 7.92 9.06 -3.51
CA VAL A 138 7.90 8.38 -4.81
C VAL A 138 7.38 6.96 -4.65
N ALA A 139 7.89 6.22 -3.67
CA ALA A 139 7.44 4.86 -3.37
C ALA A 139 5.94 4.82 -3.05
N GLY A 140 5.43 5.75 -2.24
CA GLY A 140 4.01 5.84 -1.90
C GLY A 140 3.11 6.01 -3.14
N VAL A 141 3.49 6.89 -4.07
CA VAL A 141 2.73 7.08 -5.32
C VAL A 141 2.80 5.84 -6.21
N LEU A 142 3.96 5.18 -6.30
CA LEU A 142 4.09 3.95 -7.08
C LEU A 142 3.27 2.80 -6.49
N LEU A 143 3.24 2.66 -5.16
CA LEU A 143 2.38 1.67 -4.50
C LEU A 143 0.88 1.94 -4.73
N ALA A 144 0.46 3.18 -4.91
CA ALA A 144 -0.93 3.51 -5.26
C ALA A 144 -1.38 2.91 -6.60
N MET A 145 -0.45 2.47 -7.46
CA MET A 145 -0.75 1.74 -8.69
C MET A 145 -1.44 0.39 -8.45
N GLU A 146 -1.35 -0.16 -7.25
CA GLU A 146 -2.13 -1.34 -6.85
C GLU A 146 -3.61 -1.16 -7.19
N THR A 147 -4.18 0.02 -6.93
CA THR A 147 -5.60 0.29 -7.15
C THR A 147 -6.02 0.23 -8.63
N PRO A 148 -5.37 0.93 -9.60
CA PRO A 148 -5.66 0.75 -11.02
C PRO A 148 -5.48 -0.69 -11.51
N PHE A 149 -4.46 -1.40 -11.03
CA PHE A 149 -4.29 -2.81 -11.41
C PHE A 149 -5.41 -3.69 -10.84
N ALA A 150 -5.77 -3.52 -9.56
CA ALA A 150 -6.88 -4.25 -8.97
C ALA A 150 -8.19 -4.01 -9.73
N LEU A 151 -8.46 -2.76 -10.13
CA LEU A 151 -9.61 -2.43 -10.97
C LEU A 151 -9.54 -3.11 -12.35
N PHE A 152 -8.39 -3.09 -12.99
CA PHE A 152 -8.22 -3.76 -14.28
C PHE A 152 -8.56 -5.26 -14.20
N PHE A 153 -8.04 -5.93 -13.17
CA PHE A 153 -8.33 -7.35 -12.95
C PHE A 153 -9.80 -7.59 -12.54
N GLY A 154 -10.38 -6.75 -11.70
CA GLY A 154 -11.81 -6.82 -11.33
C GLY A 154 -12.73 -6.67 -12.55
N LEU A 155 -12.42 -5.72 -13.44
CA LEU A 155 -13.16 -5.53 -14.69
C LEU A 155 -13.04 -6.75 -15.63
N TYR A 156 -11.87 -7.38 -15.67
CA TYR A 156 -11.61 -8.48 -16.61
C TYR A 156 -12.13 -9.83 -16.11
N PHE A 157 -12.00 -10.12 -14.80
CA PHE A 157 -12.34 -11.43 -14.24
C PHE A 157 -13.71 -11.46 -13.53
N ASP A 158 -14.09 -10.36 -12.84
CA ASP A 158 -15.32 -10.30 -12.04
C ASP A 158 -16.47 -9.60 -12.78
N ASN A 159 -16.25 -9.11 -14.03
CA ASN A 159 -17.23 -8.34 -14.80
C ASN A 159 -17.78 -7.12 -14.04
N ASP A 160 -16.96 -6.47 -13.23
CA ASP A 160 -17.34 -5.25 -12.53
C ASP A 160 -17.86 -4.19 -13.51
N PRO A 161 -18.90 -3.40 -13.15
CA PRO A 161 -19.43 -2.40 -14.05
C PRO A 161 -18.42 -1.28 -14.28
N ILE A 162 -18.07 -1.05 -15.55
CA ILE A 162 -17.23 0.08 -15.95
C ILE A 162 -18.02 1.37 -15.74
N THR A 163 -17.63 2.16 -14.76
CA THR A 163 -18.21 3.48 -14.51
C THR A 163 -17.24 4.59 -14.90
N LEU A 164 -17.78 5.72 -15.32
CA LEU A 164 -16.95 6.90 -15.63
C LEU A 164 -16.06 7.31 -14.45
N ARG A 165 -16.55 7.07 -13.24
CA ARG A 165 -15.86 7.33 -11.97
C ARG A 165 -14.59 6.45 -11.82
N ILE A 166 -14.70 5.18 -12.13
CA ILE A 166 -13.56 4.22 -12.09
C ILE A 166 -12.51 4.61 -13.12
N ILE A 167 -12.91 4.91 -14.36
CA ILE A 167 -11.99 5.31 -15.43
C ILE A 167 -11.27 6.61 -15.06
N SER A 168 -12.02 7.64 -14.64
CA SER A 168 -11.42 8.94 -14.29
C SER A 168 -10.48 8.83 -13.09
N GLY A 169 -10.87 8.08 -12.06
CA GLY A 169 -10.03 7.86 -10.89
C GLY A 169 -8.75 7.10 -11.22
N GLY A 170 -8.83 6.00 -11.99
CA GLY A 170 -7.67 5.24 -12.44
C GLY A 170 -6.72 6.09 -13.30
N THR A 171 -7.27 6.86 -14.23
CA THR A 171 -6.47 7.78 -15.06
C THR A 171 -5.73 8.82 -14.23
N LEU A 172 -6.37 9.40 -13.20
CA LEU A 172 -5.71 10.35 -12.30
C LEU A 172 -4.55 9.71 -11.52
N VAL A 173 -4.68 8.47 -11.04
CA VAL A 173 -3.58 7.76 -10.38
C VAL A 173 -2.41 7.52 -11.34
N LEU A 174 -2.70 7.13 -12.59
CA LEU A 174 -1.66 6.98 -13.63
C LEU A 174 -0.95 8.30 -13.95
N ILE A 175 -1.69 9.41 -14.04
CA ILE A 175 -1.11 10.74 -14.23
C ILE A 175 -0.20 11.12 -13.04
N ALA A 176 -0.65 10.86 -11.82
CA ALA A 176 0.15 11.13 -10.62
C ALA A 176 1.46 10.33 -10.61
N MET A 177 1.44 9.06 -11.04
CA MET A 177 2.65 8.27 -11.21
C MET A 177 3.60 8.91 -12.22
N ALA A 178 3.09 9.34 -13.36
CA ALA A 178 3.92 10.02 -14.37
C ALA A 178 4.54 11.32 -13.83
N LEU A 179 3.78 12.10 -13.05
CA LEU A 179 4.26 13.33 -12.43
C LEU A 179 5.35 13.13 -11.38
N VAL A 180 5.36 12.00 -10.67
CA VAL A 180 6.34 11.75 -9.59
C VAL A 180 7.66 11.18 -10.12
N ILE A 181 7.64 10.59 -11.32
CA ILE A 181 8.83 10.01 -11.97
C ILE A 181 9.62 11.07 -12.73
N TRP A 182 8.97 12.16 -13.15
CA TRP A 182 9.60 13.32 -13.80
C TRP A 182 10.20 14.28 -12.77
#